data_8d30337eb2059bfdd45e1a0bef2d8de9
#
_entry.id   8d30337eb2059bfdd45e1a0bef2d8de9
#
_cell.length_a   1.000
_cell.length_b   1.000
_cell.length_c   1.000
_cell.angle_alpha   90.00
_cell.angle_beta   90.00
_cell.angle_gamma   90.00
#
_symmetry.space_group_name_H-M   'P 1'
#
loop_
_entity.id
_entity.type
_entity.pdbx_description
1 polymer ?
#
loop_
_entity_poly.entity_id
_entity_poly.type
_entity_poly.pdbx_seq_one_letter_code
_entity_poly.pdbx_strand_id
1 'polypeptide(L)'
;MKSAVITFPGSNCDRDMDVALKKFGFKNKMVWHQDFELPKSDLVVLPGGFSYGDYLRCGSMASKSKIMQSVINFANSGGMVMGICNGFQILVETGLVPGVLLRNKYLEFILSLIHI
;
A
#
# COMPACT_ATOMS: atom_id res chain seq x y z
N MET A 1 9.02 -6.50 16.62
CA MET A 1 7.73 -6.05 16.05
C MET A 1 7.42 -6.88 14.81
N LYS A 2 6.16 -7.05 14.54
CA LYS A 2 5.69 -7.84 13.38
C LYS A 2 5.15 -6.93 12.30
N SER A 3 5.47 -7.23 11.04
CA SER A 3 4.96 -6.48 9.90
C SER A 3 4.39 -7.42 8.83
N ALA A 4 3.54 -6.87 7.99
CA ALA A 4 3.00 -7.55 6.83
C ALA A 4 3.12 -6.63 5.62
N VAL A 5 3.63 -7.14 4.52
CA VAL A 5 3.70 -6.44 3.23
C VAL A 5 2.70 -7.09 2.30
N ILE A 6 1.80 -6.30 1.76
CA ILE A 6 0.77 -6.79 0.84
C ILE A 6 1.34 -6.82 -0.56
N THR A 7 1.28 -7.97 -1.20
CA THR A 7 1.76 -8.16 -2.58
C THR A 7 0.59 -8.07 -3.56
N PHE A 8 0.64 -7.08 -4.44
CA PHE A 8 -0.33 -6.88 -5.51
C PHE A 8 0.23 -7.35 -6.86
N PRO A 9 -0.63 -7.69 -7.82
CA PRO A 9 -0.17 -8.10 -9.16
C PRO A 9 0.72 -7.05 -9.81
N GLY A 10 1.85 -7.48 -10.36
CA GLY A 10 2.80 -6.62 -11.06
C GLY A 10 3.66 -5.72 -10.19
N SER A 11 3.51 -5.77 -8.88
CA SER A 11 4.32 -4.96 -7.97
C SER A 11 5.79 -5.39 -7.99
N ASN A 12 6.70 -4.42 -8.07
CA ASN A 12 8.14 -4.66 -8.15
C ASN A 12 8.89 -4.37 -6.85
N CYS A 13 8.31 -3.59 -5.95
CA CYS A 13 9.00 -3.09 -4.75
C CYS A 13 8.60 -3.80 -3.46
N ASP A 14 7.80 -4.84 -3.53
CA ASP A 14 7.39 -5.64 -2.38
C ASP A 14 8.58 -6.34 -1.73
N ARG A 15 9.47 -6.90 -2.53
CA ARG A 15 10.69 -7.55 -2.05
C ARG A 15 11.65 -6.57 -1.39
N ASP A 16 11.80 -5.39 -1.97
CA ASP A 16 12.66 -4.34 -1.38
C ASP A 16 12.14 -3.94 -0.01
N MET A 17 10.83 -3.87 0.16
CA MET A 17 10.21 -3.56 1.43
C MET A 17 10.42 -4.68 2.45
N ASP A 18 10.33 -5.94 2.03
CA ASP A 18 10.63 -7.09 2.87
C ASP A 18 12.05 -7.01 3.43
N VAL A 19 13.02 -6.76 2.55
CA VAL A 19 14.42 -6.62 2.94
C VAL A 19 14.62 -5.46 3.91
N ALA A 20 14.02 -4.31 3.62
CA ALA A 20 14.14 -3.12 4.47
C ALA A 20 13.56 -3.36 5.86
N LEU A 21 12.39 -3.94 5.95
CA LEU A 21 11.75 -4.22 7.24
C LEU A 21 12.56 -5.20 8.08
N LYS A 22 13.10 -6.24 7.47
CA LYS A 22 13.97 -7.20 8.17
C LYS A 22 15.24 -6.54 8.68
N LYS A 23 15.83 -5.61 7.92
CA LYS A 23 16.98 -4.83 8.36
C LYS A 23 16.70 -3.99 9.60
N PHE A 24 15.47 -3.48 9.74
CA PHE A 24 15.05 -2.71 10.90
C PHE A 24 14.54 -3.56 12.05
N GLY A 25 14.69 -4.88 11.98
CA GLY A 25 14.35 -5.78 13.07
C GLY A 25 12.90 -6.26 13.09
N PHE A 26 12.14 -6.01 12.05
CA PHE A 26 10.78 -6.52 11.93
C PHE A 26 10.78 -8.00 11.53
N LYS A 27 9.87 -8.74 12.13
CA LYS A 27 9.49 -10.06 11.62
C LYS A 27 8.42 -9.83 10.56
N ASN A 28 8.82 -9.82 9.30
CA ASN A 28 7.93 -9.49 8.20
C ASN A 28 7.36 -10.74 7.54
N LYS A 29 6.08 -10.67 7.16
CA LYS A 29 5.40 -11.67 6.34
C LYS A 29 4.89 -11.04 5.06
N MET A 30 5.07 -11.73 3.94
CA MET A 30 4.48 -11.33 2.66
C MET A 30 3.06 -11.89 2.59
N VAL A 31 2.10 -11.04 2.21
CA VAL A 31 0.69 -11.39 2.15
C VAL A 31 0.18 -11.13 0.73
N TRP A 32 -0.36 -12.15 0.08
CA TRP A 32 -0.92 -12.03 -1.26
C TRP A 32 -2.27 -11.29 -1.23
N HIS A 33 -2.52 -10.45 -2.21
CA HIS A 33 -3.71 -9.59 -2.24
C HIS A 33 -5.04 -10.36 -2.26
N GLN A 34 -5.02 -11.63 -2.64
CA GLN A 34 -6.21 -12.48 -2.64
C GLN A 34 -6.40 -13.28 -1.34
N ASP A 35 -5.48 -13.16 -0.39
CA ASP A 35 -5.66 -13.75 0.93
C ASP A 35 -6.79 -13.03 1.66
N PHE A 36 -7.52 -13.75 2.53
CA PHE A 36 -8.64 -13.18 3.27
C PHE A 36 -8.24 -12.57 4.60
N GLU A 37 -7.21 -13.13 5.23
CA GLU A 37 -6.84 -12.76 6.58
C GLU A 37 -5.45 -12.17 6.66
N LEU A 38 -5.36 -11.08 7.41
CA LEU A 38 -4.09 -10.46 7.73
C LEU A 38 -3.47 -11.18 8.92
N PRO A 39 -2.20 -11.61 8.86
CA PRO A 39 -1.52 -12.14 10.04
C PRO A 39 -1.41 -11.05 11.11
N LYS A 40 -1.30 -11.46 12.38
CA LYS A 40 -1.13 -10.54 13.49
C LYS A 40 0.09 -9.64 13.22
N SER A 41 -0.12 -8.35 13.19
CA SER A 41 0.90 -7.37 12.77
C SER A 41 0.83 -6.10 13.60
N ASP A 42 1.98 -5.45 13.76
CA ASP A 42 2.08 -4.12 14.33
C ASP A 42 2.07 -3.05 13.23
N LEU A 43 2.55 -3.40 12.04
CA LEU A 43 2.62 -2.53 10.88
C LEU A 43 2.21 -3.28 9.62
N VAL A 44 1.34 -2.68 8.83
CA VAL A 44 0.99 -3.17 7.48
C VAL A 44 1.52 -2.18 6.46
N VAL A 45 2.21 -2.70 5.44
CA VAL A 45 2.81 -1.87 4.38
C VAL A 45 2.20 -2.22 3.04
N LEU A 46 1.73 -1.19 2.33
CA LEU A 46 1.31 -1.26 0.94
C LEU A 46 2.47 -0.72 0.09
N PRO A 47 3.24 -1.59 -0.56
CA PRO A 47 4.43 -1.18 -1.28
C PRO A 47 4.12 -0.52 -2.61
N GLY A 48 5.12 0.15 -3.18
CA GLY A 48 5.08 0.67 -4.53
C GLY A 48 5.54 -0.34 -5.57
N GLY A 49 5.85 0.14 -6.77
CA GLY A 49 6.42 -0.65 -7.84
C GLY A 49 5.46 -1.03 -8.96
N PHE A 50 4.70 -0.07 -9.45
CA PHE A 50 3.86 -0.18 -10.65
C PHE A 50 2.81 -1.31 -10.57
N SER A 51 2.14 -1.44 -9.43
CA SER A 51 1.06 -2.40 -9.25
C SER A 51 0.05 -2.29 -10.40
N TYR A 52 -0.42 -3.42 -10.91
CA TYR A 52 -1.35 -3.50 -12.04
C TYR A 52 -0.85 -2.78 -13.31
N GLY A 53 0.49 -2.71 -13.50
CA GLY A 53 1.09 -2.04 -14.66
C GLY A 53 1.01 -0.52 -14.61
N ASP A 54 0.70 0.05 -13.45
CA ASP A 54 0.61 1.50 -13.22
C ASP A 54 -0.40 2.22 -14.13
N TYR A 55 -1.51 1.54 -14.44
CA TYR A 55 -2.61 2.16 -15.17
C TYR A 55 -3.32 3.21 -14.31
N LEU A 56 -4.05 4.10 -14.97
CA LEU A 56 -4.87 5.09 -14.27
C LEU A 56 -5.77 4.39 -13.25
N ARG A 57 -5.74 4.89 -12.01
CA ARG A 57 -6.52 4.34 -10.91
C ARG A 57 -6.18 2.88 -10.55
N CYS A 58 -4.91 2.50 -10.65
CA CYS A 58 -4.46 1.19 -10.18
C CYS A 58 -4.82 0.95 -8.70
N GLY A 59 -4.84 1.99 -7.88
CA GLY A 59 -5.28 1.91 -6.50
C GLY A 59 -6.76 1.52 -6.36
N SER A 60 -7.61 1.92 -7.31
CA SER A 60 -9.01 1.50 -7.33
C SER A 60 -9.14 -0.01 -7.59
N MET A 61 -8.30 -0.55 -8.46
CA MET A 61 -8.27 -2.00 -8.71
C MET A 61 -7.79 -2.75 -7.45
N ALA A 62 -6.71 -2.27 -6.85
CA ALA A 62 -6.15 -2.86 -5.63
C ALA A 62 -7.11 -2.79 -4.45
N SER A 63 -7.88 -1.69 -4.33
CA SER A 63 -8.83 -1.49 -3.21
C SER A 63 -9.93 -2.57 -3.17
N LYS A 64 -10.18 -3.22 -4.29
CA LYS A 64 -11.15 -4.31 -4.41
C LYS A 64 -10.57 -5.69 -4.07
N SER A 65 -9.28 -5.78 -3.80
CA SER A 65 -8.64 -7.03 -3.41
C SER A 65 -9.19 -7.53 -2.07
N LYS A 66 -9.25 -8.86 -1.92
CA LYS A 66 -9.84 -9.49 -0.74
C LYS A 66 -9.16 -9.07 0.57
N ILE A 67 -7.84 -8.95 0.55
CA ILE A 67 -7.08 -8.58 1.74
C ILE A 67 -7.38 -7.15 2.22
N MET A 68 -7.82 -6.27 1.32
CA MET A 68 -8.01 -4.86 1.67
C MET A 68 -9.09 -4.64 2.72
N GLN A 69 -10.11 -5.49 2.79
CA GLN A 69 -11.09 -5.38 3.87
C GLN A 69 -10.43 -5.61 5.24
N SER A 70 -9.53 -6.58 5.33
CA SER A 70 -8.76 -6.82 6.57
C SER A 70 -7.81 -5.68 6.89
N VAL A 71 -7.20 -5.07 5.88
CA VAL A 71 -6.33 -3.90 6.06
C VAL A 71 -7.12 -2.69 6.56
N ILE A 72 -8.30 -2.45 5.99
CA ILE A 72 -9.19 -1.36 6.44
C ILE A 72 -9.63 -1.58 7.89
N ASN A 73 -10.02 -2.79 8.23
CA ASN A 73 -10.41 -3.12 9.61
C ASN A 73 -9.23 -2.94 10.57
N PHE A 74 -8.04 -3.36 10.18
CA PHE A 74 -6.82 -3.18 10.95
C PHE A 74 -6.54 -1.68 11.21
N ALA A 75 -6.62 -0.85 10.17
CA ALA A 75 -6.43 0.59 10.28
C ALA A 75 -7.48 1.25 11.20
N ASN A 76 -8.75 0.87 11.03
CA ASN A 76 -9.84 1.42 11.83
C ASN A 76 -9.76 1.01 13.31
N SER A 77 -9.07 -0.08 13.61
CA SER A 77 -8.79 -0.53 14.99
C SER A 77 -7.56 0.16 15.60
N GLY A 78 -6.98 1.12 14.93
CA GLY A 78 -5.81 1.86 15.40
C GLY A 78 -4.48 1.27 14.95
N GLY A 79 -4.50 0.33 14.02
CA GLY A 79 -3.28 -0.27 13.45
C GLY A 79 -2.54 0.70 12.54
N MET A 80 -1.23 0.57 12.49
CA MET A 80 -0.38 1.43 11.65
C MET A 80 -0.30 0.88 10.24
N VAL A 81 -0.63 1.72 9.26
CA VAL A 81 -0.56 1.36 7.84
C VAL A 81 0.31 2.39 7.12
N MET A 82 1.25 1.91 6.31
CA MET A 82 2.12 2.75 5.49
C MET A 82 1.93 2.41 4.02
N GLY A 83 1.69 3.43 3.20
CA GLY A 83 1.57 3.28 1.75
C GLY A 83 2.63 4.08 1.03
N ILE A 84 3.28 3.46 0.06
CA ILE A 84 4.38 4.05 -0.71
C ILE A 84 4.01 4.02 -2.19
N CYS A 85 4.07 5.16 -2.88
CA CYS A 85 3.76 5.29 -4.31
C CYS A 85 2.37 4.70 -4.63
N ASN A 86 2.28 3.58 -5.35
CA ASN A 86 1.00 2.89 -5.58
C ASN A 86 0.29 2.54 -4.28
N GLY A 87 1.03 2.20 -3.22
CA GLY A 87 0.46 1.95 -1.90
C GLY A 87 -0.25 3.18 -1.34
N PHE A 88 0.32 4.36 -1.52
CA PHE A 88 -0.34 5.61 -1.15
C PHE A 88 -1.63 5.82 -1.98
N GLN A 89 -1.58 5.53 -3.27
CA GLN A 89 -2.76 5.63 -4.14
C GLN A 89 -3.89 4.70 -3.65
N ILE A 90 -3.54 3.50 -3.21
CA ILE A 90 -4.50 2.55 -2.62
C ILE A 90 -5.12 3.13 -1.36
N LEU A 91 -4.33 3.75 -0.49
CA LEU A 91 -4.84 4.38 0.73
C LEU A 91 -5.84 5.50 0.42
N VAL A 92 -5.60 6.29 -0.62
CA VAL A 92 -6.52 7.34 -1.05
C VAL A 92 -7.81 6.73 -1.62
N GLU A 93 -7.71 5.71 -2.46
CA GLU A 93 -8.88 5.06 -3.08
C GLU A 93 -9.76 4.31 -2.06
N THR A 94 -9.18 3.81 -0.98
CA THR A 94 -9.92 3.16 0.11
C THR A 94 -10.50 4.15 1.12
N GLY A 95 -10.16 5.42 1.03
CA GLY A 95 -10.58 6.45 1.97
C GLY A 95 -9.82 6.46 3.29
N LEU A 96 -8.78 5.65 3.45
CA LEU A 96 -7.94 5.65 4.66
C LEU A 96 -7.08 6.90 4.77
N VAL A 97 -6.79 7.53 3.63
CA VAL A 97 -6.14 8.84 3.55
C VAL A 97 -7.08 9.76 2.78
N PRO A 98 -7.37 10.98 3.29
CA PRO A 98 -8.27 11.89 2.59
C PRO A 98 -7.66 12.40 1.29
N GLY A 99 -8.48 12.64 0.30
CA GLY A 99 -8.08 13.20 -0.97
C GLY A 99 -8.66 12.46 -2.17
N VAL A 100 -8.30 12.94 -3.34
CA VAL A 100 -8.71 12.38 -4.62
C VAL A 100 -7.50 12.36 -5.55
N LEU A 101 -7.34 11.27 -6.29
CA LEU A 101 -6.28 11.13 -7.27
C LEU A 101 -6.74 11.73 -8.60
N LEU A 102 -5.96 12.67 -9.11
CA LEU A 102 -6.22 13.31 -10.39
C LEU A 102 -5.00 13.16 -11.30
N ARG A 103 -5.27 13.02 -12.60
CA ARG A 103 -4.21 13.06 -13.60
C ARG A 103 -3.63 14.50 -13.67
N ASN A 104 -2.32 14.61 -13.78
CA ASN A 104 -1.68 15.91 -13.93
C ASN A 104 -2.22 16.67 -15.14
N LYS A 105 -2.47 17.96 -14.98
CA LYS A 105 -3.10 18.81 -16.00
C LYS A 105 -2.39 18.77 -17.36
N TYR A 106 -1.06 18.75 -17.34
CA TYR A 106 -0.23 18.75 -18.56
C TYR A 106 0.38 17.39 -18.87
N LEU A 107 -0.07 16.32 -18.17
CA LEU A 107 0.45 14.96 -18.35
C LEU A 107 1.97 14.84 -18.11
N GLU A 108 2.52 15.70 -17.26
CA GLU A 108 3.92 15.74 -16.90
C GLU A 108 4.12 15.25 -15.46
N PHE A 109 5.26 14.61 -15.20
CA PHE A 109 5.64 14.24 -13.85
C PHE A 109 6.19 15.47 -13.12
N ILE A 110 5.57 15.78 -11.99
CA ILE A 110 5.96 16.93 -11.17
C ILE A 110 6.23 16.43 -9.76
N LEU A 111 7.41 16.74 -9.21
CA LEU A 111 7.71 16.51 -7.81
C LEU A 111 7.49 17.82 -7.05
N SER A 112 6.61 17.78 -6.07
CA SER A 112 6.33 18.93 -5.21
C SER A 112 6.36 18.49 -3.76
N LEU A 113 7.09 19.24 -2.93
CA LEU A 113 7.15 19.01 -1.48
C LEU A 113 6.47 20.20 -0.82
N ILE A 114 5.42 19.92 -0.05
CA ILE A 114 4.65 20.94 0.65
C ILE A 114 4.76 20.69 2.15
N HIS A 115 5.20 21.71 2.88
CA HIS A 115 5.14 21.70 4.33
C HIS A 115 3.81 22.28 4.79
N ILE A 116 3.12 21.49 5.56
CA ILE A 116 1.81 21.87 6.12
C ILE A 116 1.97 22.18 7.60
#